data_6efa39d7c6168c3ebe705f5f944fed0a
#
_entry.id   6efa39d7c6168c3ebe705f5f944fed0a
#
_cell.length_a   1.000
_cell.length_b   1.000
_cell.length_c   1.000
_cell.angle_alpha   90.00
_cell.angle_beta   90.00
_cell.angle_gamma   90.00
#
_symmetry.space_group_name_H-M   'P 1'
#
loop_
_entity.id
_entity.type
_entity.pdbx_description
1 polymer ?
#
loop_
_entity_poly.entity_id
_entity_poly.type
_entity_poly.pdbx_seq_one_letter_code
_entity_poly.pdbx_strand_id
1 'polypeptide(L)'
;VVLGGAFVGEDNGRKDWLYYIGKYEVTEAQYAAVMGLSNGETEDTLKSQYPVHNISLFDAMEFIDRYNQWLFANGLDKLPKNKSAVGYVRLPSEIEWEVAARGGSKVSDDDFDRKKPYKGNLADFEWFSGPKSSHNKIKKVGKLKPNILGIHDILANVAEMTFSLYQIEYYQGRMGGFVTRGGHYLTSEKRIRSSLRTEEPFYTGSSKNGFKPNRKPTMGFRLVISSIIYADRNTAKHLKTAWGEYRSGKGADMPAAVSVSPTSVQTDVKNVDAFKHLKRLKVELRKMGSIPEGILQEMGFLEASMGDIKFILRQADEDSAFAWAKIAAERGFFIFREFRKLPTLNKALKIAERSERTKMAEKLKLRKAELEQNIEKALTSYSDSFRQLATIAPDAIEKGFQKYINFLL
;
A
#
# COMPACT_ATOMS: atom_id res chain seq x y z
N VAL A 1 -3.17 8.81 -6.72
CA VAL A 1 -3.35 7.48 -6.13
C VAL A 1 -3.22 6.46 -7.23
N VAL A 2 -2.24 5.57 -7.14
CA VAL A 2 -2.11 4.45 -8.09
C VAL A 2 -3.09 3.37 -7.66
N LEU A 3 -4.16 3.20 -8.43
CA LEU A 3 -5.15 2.15 -8.21
C LEU A 3 -4.70 0.89 -8.93
N GLY A 4 -4.65 -0.23 -8.22
CA GLY A 4 -4.37 -1.53 -8.81
C GLY A 4 -5.58 -2.06 -9.57
N GLY A 5 -5.57 -2.02 -10.91
CA GLY A 5 -6.66 -2.59 -11.72
C GLY A 5 -7.97 -1.84 -11.62
N ALA A 6 -7.93 -0.54 -11.88
CA ALA A 6 -9.11 0.30 -11.90
C ALA A 6 -9.91 0.16 -13.20
N PHE A 7 -11.19 0.49 -13.13
CA PHE A 7 -12.06 0.67 -14.29
C PHE A 7 -11.96 2.12 -14.78
N VAL A 8 -12.14 2.31 -16.09
CA VAL A 8 -12.28 3.64 -16.65
C VAL A 8 -13.77 3.99 -16.69
N GLY A 9 -14.16 4.97 -15.90
CA GLY A 9 -15.52 5.51 -15.87
C GLY A 9 -15.57 6.88 -16.53
N GLU A 10 -16.73 7.28 -17.01
CA GLU A 10 -17.05 8.66 -17.41
C GLU A 10 -17.96 9.26 -16.33
N ASP A 11 -17.46 10.28 -15.62
CA ASP A 11 -18.29 11.12 -14.77
C ASP A 11 -18.17 12.58 -15.25
N ASN A 12 -19.33 13.18 -15.60
CA ASN A 12 -19.41 14.57 -16.12
C ASN A 12 -18.48 14.89 -17.29
N GLY A 13 -18.28 13.94 -18.23
CA GLY A 13 -17.42 14.12 -19.39
C GLY A 13 -15.92 13.97 -19.09
N ARG A 14 -15.55 13.59 -17.88
CA ARG A 14 -14.17 13.23 -17.50
C ARG A 14 -14.02 11.72 -17.45
N LYS A 15 -12.94 11.20 -18.03
CA LYS A 15 -12.54 9.81 -17.87
C LYS A 15 -11.76 9.70 -16.59
N ASP A 16 -12.37 9.11 -15.57
CA ASP A 16 -11.75 8.84 -14.28
C ASP A 16 -11.46 7.34 -14.08
N TRP A 17 -10.45 7.06 -13.28
CA TRP A 17 -10.12 5.72 -12.85
C TRP A 17 -10.84 5.45 -11.52
N LEU A 18 -11.66 4.41 -11.52
CA LEU A 18 -12.47 4.04 -10.36
C LEU A 18 -12.32 2.55 -10.03
N TYR A 19 -12.59 2.21 -8.81
CA TYR A 19 -12.78 0.85 -8.33
C TYR A 19 -14.06 0.78 -7.52
N TYR A 20 -14.59 -0.41 -7.36
CA TYR A 20 -15.77 -0.65 -6.54
C TYR A 20 -15.34 -1.19 -5.19
N ILE A 21 -15.89 -0.66 -4.12
CA ILE A 21 -15.65 -1.14 -2.76
C ILE A 21 -16.97 -1.51 -2.09
N GLY A 22 -16.96 -2.58 -1.30
CA GLY A 22 -18.12 -3.04 -0.55
C GLY A 22 -18.67 -1.95 0.37
N LYS A 23 -19.97 -1.73 0.32
CA LYS A 23 -20.66 -0.78 1.18
C LYS A 23 -20.55 -1.15 2.67
N TYR A 24 -20.47 -2.44 2.94
CA TYR A 24 -20.39 -3.07 4.26
C TYR A 24 -19.19 -4.00 4.34
N GLU A 25 -18.80 -4.35 5.55
CA GLU A 25 -17.97 -5.52 5.84
C GLU A 25 -18.69 -6.78 5.33
N VAL A 26 -17.95 -7.83 4.95
CA VAL A 26 -18.54 -9.12 4.60
C VAL A 26 -19.23 -9.70 5.83
N THR A 27 -20.50 -10.08 5.69
CA THR A 27 -21.29 -10.64 6.79
C THR A 27 -21.07 -12.15 6.97
N GLU A 28 -21.37 -12.67 8.16
CA GLU A 28 -21.39 -14.11 8.43
C GLU A 28 -22.28 -14.84 7.44
N ALA A 29 -23.47 -14.28 7.11
CA ALA A 29 -24.37 -14.84 6.11
C ALA A 29 -23.72 -14.97 4.73
N GLN A 30 -23.02 -13.91 4.26
CA GLN A 30 -22.32 -13.94 2.98
C GLN A 30 -21.16 -14.95 3.00
N TYR A 31 -20.44 -15.00 4.12
CA TYR A 31 -19.33 -15.92 4.29
C TYR A 31 -19.79 -17.37 4.24
N ALA A 32 -20.82 -17.71 5.03
CA ALA A 32 -21.40 -19.04 5.07
C ALA A 32 -22.03 -19.46 3.73
N ALA A 33 -22.64 -18.53 2.98
CA ALA A 33 -23.18 -18.81 1.66
C ALA A 33 -22.13 -19.27 0.64
N VAL A 34 -20.89 -18.80 0.77
CA VAL A 34 -19.78 -19.16 -0.14
C VAL A 34 -18.97 -20.34 0.39
N MET A 35 -18.70 -20.37 1.70
CA MET A 35 -17.81 -21.35 2.32
C MET A 35 -18.53 -22.61 2.77
N GLY A 36 -19.84 -22.54 2.94
CA GLY A 36 -20.66 -23.52 3.65
C GLY A 36 -20.71 -23.23 5.15
N LEU A 37 -21.64 -23.85 5.83
CA LEU A 37 -21.74 -23.76 7.27
C LEU A 37 -20.63 -24.58 7.96
N SER A 38 -19.97 -23.95 8.90
CA SER A 38 -18.94 -24.59 9.74
C SER A 38 -19.58 -25.41 10.87
N ASN A 39 -18.82 -26.27 11.53
CA ASN A 39 -19.28 -27.05 12.68
C ASN A 39 -19.80 -26.11 13.81
N GLY A 40 -21.05 -26.30 14.20
CA GLY A 40 -21.71 -25.49 15.22
C GLY A 40 -22.47 -24.27 14.69
N GLU A 41 -22.37 -23.95 13.39
CA GLU A 41 -23.23 -22.95 12.73
C GLU A 41 -24.57 -23.57 12.32
N THR A 42 -25.61 -22.73 12.28
CA THR A 42 -26.99 -23.13 11.95
C THR A 42 -27.50 -22.34 10.75
N GLU A 43 -28.66 -22.67 10.23
CA GLU A 43 -29.35 -21.90 9.17
C GLU A 43 -29.55 -20.42 9.52
N ASP A 44 -29.61 -20.07 10.81
CA ASP A 44 -29.68 -18.68 11.25
C ASP A 44 -28.40 -17.87 10.89
N THR A 45 -27.27 -18.54 10.77
CA THR A 45 -26.03 -17.92 10.28
C THR A 45 -26.22 -17.36 8.88
N LEU A 46 -26.99 -18.02 8.00
CA LEU A 46 -27.30 -17.55 6.64
C LEU A 46 -28.16 -16.28 6.61
N LYS A 47 -28.68 -15.84 7.76
CA LYS A 47 -29.44 -14.58 7.91
C LYS A 47 -28.68 -13.53 8.73
N SER A 48 -27.49 -13.87 9.22
CA SER A 48 -26.70 -13.01 10.10
C SER A 48 -26.23 -11.74 9.38
N GLN A 49 -26.45 -10.61 10.00
CA GLN A 49 -25.97 -9.29 9.56
C GLN A 49 -24.73 -8.84 10.35
N TYR A 50 -24.16 -9.69 11.17
CA TYR A 50 -22.87 -9.38 11.82
C TYR A 50 -21.73 -9.55 10.83
N PRO A 51 -20.67 -8.74 10.89
CA PRO A 51 -19.49 -8.94 10.06
C PRO A 51 -18.85 -10.28 10.42
N VAL A 52 -18.40 -11.01 9.42
CA VAL A 52 -17.58 -12.20 9.64
C VAL A 52 -16.33 -11.82 10.41
N HIS A 53 -15.99 -12.61 11.40
CA HIS A 53 -14.84 -12.39 12.28
C HIS A 53 -14.24 -13.71 12.73
N ASN A 54 -13.15 -13.66 13.48
CA ASN A 54 -12.41 -14.85 13.92
C ASN A 54 -11.95 -15.74 12.76
N ILE A 55 -11.62 -15.12 11.66
CA ILE A 55 -11.06 -15.73 10.45
C ILE A 55 -9.63 -15.25 10.20
N SER A 56 -8.83 -16.03 9.51
CA SER A 56 -7.47 -15.67 9.09
C SER A 56 -7.48 -15.01 7.71
N LEU A 57 -6.34 -14.42 7.33
CA LEU A 57 -6.14 -13.91 5.97
C LEU A 57 -6.30 -15.05 4.93
N PHE A 58 -5.85 -16.26 5.26
CA PHE A 58 -5.98 -17.42 4.36
C PHE A 58 -7.44 -17.81 4.15
N ASP A 59 -8.28 -17.76 5.20
CA ASP A 59 -9.72 -18.01 5.09
C ASP A 59 -10.41 -16.94 4.22
N ALA A 60 -10.01 -15.67 4.37
CA ALA A 60 -10.52 -14.59 3.53
C ALA A 60 -10.11 -14.75 2.05
N MET A 61 -8.87 -15.20 1.78
CA MET A 61 -8.41 -15.46 0.42
C MET A 61 -9.12 -16.66 -0.20
N GLU A 62 -9.38 -17.71 0.57
CA GLU A 62 -10.17 -18.87 0.10
C GLU A 62 -11.62 -18.48 -0.23
N PHE A 63 -12.25 -17.67 0.63
CA PHE A 63 -13.57 -17.10 0.35
C PHE A 63 -13.58 -16.33 -0.98
N ILE A 64 -12.58 -15.47 -1.20
CA ILE A 64 -12.47 -14.66 -2.40
C ILE A 64 -12.32 -15.54 -3.66
N ASP A 65 -11.49 -16.57 -3.59
CA ASP A 65 -11.29 -17.50 -4.71
C ASP A 65 -12.59 -18.22 -5.05
N ARG A 66 -13.25 -18.84 -4.08
CA ARG A 66 -14.54 -19.53 -4.27
C ARG A 66 -15.62 -18.58 -4.80
N TYR A 67 -15.68 -17.37 -4.27
CA TYR A 67 -16.66 -16.38 -4.72
C TYR A 67 -16.41 -15.91 -6.15
N ASN A 68 -15.16 -15.71 -6.56
CA ASN A 68 -14.80 -15.40 -7.93
C ASN A 68 -15.15 -16.55 -8.89
N GLN A 69 -14.85 -17.80 -8.52
CA GLN A 69 -15.23 -18.97 -9.32
C GLN A 69 -16.74 -19.02 -9.55
N TRP A 70 -17.53 -18.80 -8.50
CA TRP A 70 -18.98 -18.73 -8.60
C TRP A 70 -19.45 -17.56 -9.49
N LEU A 71 -18.88 -16.36 -9.32
CA LEU A 71 -19.20 -15.19 -10.13
C LEU A 71 -18.88 -15.39 -11.61
N PHE A 72 -17.76 -16.00 -11.94
CA PHE A 72 -17.38 -16.27 -13.32
C PHE A 72 -18.31 -17.30 -13.96
N ALA A 73 -18.80 -18.27 -13.21
CA ALA A 73 -19.73 -19.27 -13.69
C ALA A 73 -21.18 -18.76 -13.81
N ASN A 74 -21.64 -17.90 -12.89
CA ASN A 74 -23.06 -17.58 -12.72
C ASN A 74 -23.42 -16.09 -12.80
N GLY A 75 -22.44 -15.19 -12.73
CA GLY A 75 -22.65 -13.73 -12.60
C GLY A 75 -21.73 -12.87 -13.46
N LEU A 76 -21.15 -13.43 -14.52
CA LEU A 76 -20.18 -12.73 -15.36
C LEU A 76 -20.77 -11.46 -16.02
N ASP A 77 -22.05 -11.45 -16.30
CA ASP A 77 -22.79 -10.31 -16.84
C ASP A 77 -22.98 -9.18 -15.85
N LYS A 78 -22.97 -9.48 -14.56
CA LYS A 78 -23.14 -8.53 -13.44
C LYS A 78 -21.86 -7.88 -12.98
N LEU A 79 -20.71 -8.46 -13.35
CA LEU A 79 -19.41 -7.87 -13.01
C LEU A 79 -19.14 -6.64 -13.90
N PRO A 80 -18.59 -5.55 -13.32
CA PRO A 80 -18.17 -4.41 -14.11
C PRO A 80 -17.10 -4.83 -15.12
N LYS A 81 -17.12 -4.20 -16.28
CA LYS A 81 -16.21 -4.52 -17.39
C LYS A 81 -15.47 -3.28 -17.85
N ASN A 82 -14.21 -3.47 -18.21
CA ASN A 82 -13.45 -2.49 -18.96
C ASN A 82 -13.19 -3.06 -20.35
N LYS A 83 -14.10 -2.76 -21.30
CA LYS A 83 -14.25 -3.47 -22.60
C LYS A 83 -14.44 -4.98 -22.37
N SER A 84 -13.52 -5.83 -22.83
CA SER A 84 -13.55 -7.30 -22.66
C SER A 84 -12.97 -7.76 -21.31
N ALA A 85 -12.27 -6.89 -20.57
CA ALA A 85 -11.75 -7.23 -19.25
C ALA A 85 -12.86 -7.19 -18.21
N VAL A 86 -13.11 -8.34 -17.59
CA VAL A 86 -14.12 -8.50 -16.54
C VAL A 86 -13.51 -8.21 -15.18
N GLY A 87 -14.29 -7.60 -14.30
CA GLY A 87 -13.89 -7.38 -12.91
C GLY A 87 -13.83 -8.69 -12.12
N TYR A 88 -13.06 -8.68 -11.05
CA TYR A 88 -12.99 -9.77 -10.08
C TYR A 88 -12.90 -9.21 -8.66
N VAL A 89 -13.29 -10.00 -7.68
CA VAL A 89 -13.31 -9.62 -6.26
C VAL A 89 -11.96 -9.89 -5.63
N ARG A 90 -11.51 -8.98 -4.78
CA ARG A 90 -10.30 -9.15 -3.95
C ARG A 90 -10.39 -8.33 -2.66
N LEU A 91 -9.40 -8.47 -1.78
CA LEU A 91 -9.20 -7.51 -0.70
C LEU A 91 -8.75 -6.16 -1.26
N PRO A 92 -9.11 -5.04 -0.60
CA PRO A 92 -8.54 -3.74 -0.93
C PRO A 92 -7.03 -3.72 -0.63
N SER A 93 -6.27 -2.97 -1.41
CA SER A 93 -4.96 -2.52 -0.94
C SER A 93 -5.14 -1.54 0.23
N GLU A 94 -4.10 -1.34 1.02
CA GLU A 94 -4.14 -0.38 2.14
C GLU A 94 -4.48 1.03 1.67
N ILE A 95 -3.94 1.44 0.52
CA ILE A 95 -4.18 2.76 -0.08
C ILE A 95 -5.63 2.90 -0.55
N GLU A 96 -6.19 1.91 -1.26
CA GLU A 96 -7.58 1.92 -1.69
C GLU A 96 -8.54 2.00 -0.51
N TRP A 97 -8.25 1.24 0.55
CA TRP A 97 -9.03 1.27 1.77
C TRP A 97 -9.02 2.69 2.40
N GLU A 98 -7.84 3.30 2.53
CA GLU A 98 -7.70 4.63 3.14
C GLU A 98 -8.36 5.73 2.31
N VAL A 99 -8.21 5.72 0.99
CA VAL A 99 -8.90 6.65 0.08
C VAL A 99 -10.41 6.55 0.23
N ALA A 100 -10.96 5.33 0.31
CA ALA A 100 -12.39 5.11 0.53
C ALA A 100 -12.84 5.58 1.92
N ALA A 101 -12.06 5.30 2.97
CA ALA A 101 -12.35 5.75 4.32
C ALA A 101 -12.39 7.28 4.43
N ARG A 102 -11.49 7.98 3.74
CA ARG A 102 -11.38 9.45 3.74
C ARG A 102 -12.40 10.17 2.88
N GLY A 103 -13.13 9.45 2.02
CA GLY A 103 -14.17 10.04 1.17
C GLY A 103 -13.75 10.25 -0.29
N GLY A 104 -12.55 9.82 -0.68
CA GLY A 104 -12.05 9.86 -2.04
C GLY A 104 -12.08 11.26 -2.66
N SER A 105 -12.50 11.36 -3.93
CA SER A 105 -12.61 12.63 -4.67
C SER A 105 -13.83 13.49 -4.28
N LYS A 106 -14.70 13.02 -3.36
CA LYS A 106 -15.89 13.77 -2.92
C LYS A 106 -15.63 14.74 -1.77
N VAL A 107 -14.41 14.81 -1.29
CA VAL A 107 -14.00 15.72 -0.21
C VAL A 107 -12.92 16.67 -0.68
N SER A 108 -12.78 17.83 -0.04
CA SER A 108 -11.66 18.74 -0.24
C SER A 108 -10.38 18.14 0.34
N ASP A 109 -9.21 18.65 -0.05
CA ASP A 109 -7.91 18.22 0.47
C ASP A 109 -7.86 18.40 1.99
N ASP A 110 -8.37 19.51 2.53
CA ASP A 110 -8.45 19.76 3.97
C ASP A 110 -9.34 18.73 4.70
N ASP A 111 -10.47 18.36 4.11
CA ASP A 111 -11.35 17.34 4.68
C ASP A 111 -10.74 15.93 4.55
N PHE A 112 -9.99 15.66 3.47
CA PHE A 112 -9.28 14.40 3.25
C PHE A 112 -8.19 14.17 4.30
N ASP A 113 -7.47 15.22 4.68
CA ASP A 113 -6.40 15.14 5.68
C ASP A 113 -6.88 15.07 7.14
N ARG A 114 -8.17 15.22 7.37
CA ARG A 114 -8.72 15.10 8.72
C ARG A 114 -8.47 13.73 9.34
N LYS A 115 -8.29 13.75 10.65
CA LYS A 115 -8.14 12.52 11.45
C LYS A 115 -9.30 11.54 11.26
N LYS A 116 -10.52 12.06 11.15
CA LYS A 116 -11.76 11.31 10.96
C LYS A 116 -12.54 11.91 9.79
N PRO A 117 -13.16 11.11 8.91
CA PRO A 117 -13.86 11.61 7.71
C PRO A 117 -15.25 12.20 8.02
N TYR A 118 -15.60 12.33 9.29
CA TYR A 118 -16.95 12.72 9.74
C TYR A 118 -16.97 14.11 10.35
N LYS A 119 -18.05 14.85 10.04
CA LYS A 119 -18.42 16.06 10.76
C LYS A 119 -19.49 15.67 11.80
N GLY A 120 -19.15 15.75 13.10
CA GLY A 120 -20.08 15.41 14.19
C GLY A 120 -19.56 14.36 15.15
N ASN A 121 -20.47 13.73 15.89
CA ASN A 121 -20.11 12.74 16.89
C ASN A 121 -19.75 11.41 16.21
N LEU A 122 -18.59 10.85 16.54
CA LEU A 122 -18.15 9.58 15.98
C LEU A 122 -19.12 8.43 16.24
N ALA A 123 -19.82 8.42 17.38
CA ALA A 123 -20.78 7.39 17.73
C ALA A 123 -22.02 7.33 16.79
N ASP A 124 -22.26 8.38 15.99
CA ASP A 124 -23.30 8.37 14.96
C ASP A 124 -22.90 7.55 13.72
N PHE A 125 -21.59 7.27 13.56
CA PHE A 125 -21.01 6.67 12.36
C PHE A 125 -20.30 5.34 12.63
N GLU A 126 -19.77 5.12 13.85
CA GLU A 126 -18.83 4.04 14.12
C GLU A 126 -19.03 3.33 15.46
N TRP A 127 -18.76 2.02 15.47
CA TRP A 127 -18.86 1.14 16.63
C TRP A 127 -17.49 0.93 17.32
N PHE A 128 -17.02 1.92 18.07
CA PHE A 128 -15.78 1.87 18.85
C PHE A 128 -16.03 1.46 20.32
N SER A 129 -14.97 1.27 21.11
CA SER A 129 -15.05 0.82 22.50
C SER A 129 -15.82 1.80 23.40
N GLY A 130 -16.66 1.26 24.25
CA GLY A 130 -17.32 1.97 25.34
C GLY A 130 -18.85 1.97 25.28
N PRO A 131 -19.48 2.45 26.38
CA PRO A 131 -20.94 2.39 26.57
C PRO A 131 -21.72 3.36 25.65
N LYS A 132 -21.05 4.35 25.07
CA LYS A 132 -21.67 5.32 24.15
C LYS A 132 -21.66 4.84 22.69
N SER A 133 -21.08 3.68 22.39
CA SER A 133 -20.98 3.14 21.04
C SER A 133 -21.18 1.62 21.04
N SER A 134 -20.14 0.80 20.90
CA SER A 134 -20.28 -0.65 20.71
C SER A 134 -20.70 -1.43 21.96
N HIS A 135 -20.58 -0.89 23.16
CA HIS A 135 -20.65 -1.63 24.42
C HIS A 135 -19.63 -2.79 24.47
N ASN A 136 -18.48 -2.62 23.79
CA ASN A 136 -17.43 -3.63 23.66
C ASN A 136 -17.91 -4.96 23.02
N LYS A 137 -18.88 -4.86 22.12
CA LYS A 137 -19.45 -6.01 21.38
C LYS A 137 -19.54 -5.66 19.91
N ILE A 138 -19.30 -6.65 19.07
CA ILE A 138 -19.53 -6.57 17.63
C ILE A 138 -20.99 -6.20 17.33
N LYS A 139 -21.21 -5.45 16.26
CA LYS A 139 -22.53 -4.95 15.86
C LYS A 139 -22.88 -5.37 14.44
N LYS A 140 -24.18 -5.42 14.15
CA LYS A 140 -24.67 -5.64 12.79
C LYS A 140 -24.24 -4.51 11.88
N VAL A 141 -23.82 -4.84 10.65
CA VAL A 141 -23.35 -3.88 9.67
C VAL A 141 -24.44 -2.88 9.27
N GLY A 142 -24.06 -1.66 8.92
CA GLY A 142 -24.93 -0.66 8.32
C GLY A 142 -26.01 -0.09 9.24
N LYS A 143 -25.83 -0.12 10.56
CA LYS A 143 -26.80 0.42 11.52
C LYS A 143 -26.58 1.88 11.87
N LEU A 144 -25.40 2.41 11.56
CA LEU A 144 -25.04 3.82 11.77
C LEU A 144 -24.95 4.55 10.43
N LYS A 145 -24.72 5.86 10.47
CA LYS A 145 -24.59 6.69 9.27
C LYS A 145 -23.33 6.31 8.47
N PRO A 146 -23.39 6.32 7.14
CA PRO A 146 -22.22 6.08 6.30
C PRO A 146 -21.31 7.31 6.21
N ASN A 147 -20.11 7.11 5.67
CA ASN A 147 -19.29 8.22 5.20
C ASN A 147 -19.87 8.85 3.91
N ILE A 148 -19.23 9.89 3.38
CA ILE A 148 -19.71 10.63 2.19
C ILE A 148 -19.82 9.76 0.92
N LEU A 149 -19.09 8.63 0.86
CA LEU A 149 -19.18 7.66 -0.24
C LEU A 149 -20.28 6.62 -0.04
N GLY A 150 -21.02 6.68 1.07
CA GLY A 150 -22.04 5.70 1.41
C GLY A 150 -21.51 4.41 2.04
N ILE A 151 -20.26 4.42 2.52
CA ILE A 151 -19.61 3.27 3.15
C ILE A 151 -19.88 3.31 4.66
N HIS A 152 -20.32 2.20 5.24
CA HIS A 152 -20.61 2.05 6.66
C HIS A 152 -19.48 1.32 7.38
N ASP A 153 -19.37 1.59 8.69
CA ASP A 153 -18.55 0.84 9.65
C ASP A 153 -17.05 0.76 9.25
N ILE A 154 -16.53 1.81 8.55
CA ILE A 154 -15.20 1.78 7.95
C ILE A 154 -14.08 2.01 8.98
N LEU A 155 -14.32 2.64 10.13
CA LEU A 155 -13.30 2.97 11.12
C LEU A 155 -13.39 2.17 12.43
N ALA A 156 -14.28 1.21 12.53
CA ALA A 156 -14.43 0.40 13.73
C ALA A 156 -15.14 -0.92 13.44
N ASN A 157 -16.02 -1.40 14.33
CA ASN A 157 -16.69 -2.69 14.29
C ASN A 157 -15.72 -3.86 14.22
N VAL A 158 -15.17 -4.24 13.05
CA VAL A 158 -14.04 -5.16 12.92
C VAL A 158 -12.89 -4.50 12.16
N ALA A 159 -11.67 -4.86 12.53
CA ALA A 159 -10.47 -4.43 11.79
C ALA A 159 -10.44 -5.15 10.44
N GLU A 160 -10.31 -4.41 9.35
CA GLU A 160 -10.43 -4.94 8.00
C GLU A 160 -9.09 -5.33 7.42
N MET A 161 -8.97 -6.59 7.00
CA MET A 161 -7.79 -7.11 6.32
C MET A 161 -7.59 -6.44 4.96
N THR A 162 -6.35 -6.14 4.63
CA THR A 162 -5.98 -5.60 3.31
C THR A 162 -5.03 -6.54 2.57
N PHE A 163 -4.97 -6.40 1.25
CA PHE A 163 -4.02 -7.12 0.38
C PHE A 163 -2.68 -6.39 0.35
N SER A 164 -2.14 -6.06 1.53
CA SER A 164 -0.87 -5.36 1.67
C SER A 164 -0.04 -5.96 2.79
N LEU A 165 1.23 -6.18 2.50
CA LEU A 165 2.20 -6.46 3.55
C LEU A 165 2.48 -5.17 4.32
N TYR A 166 2.74 -5.30 5.61
CA TYR A 166 3.11 -4.17 6.43
C TYR A 166 4.46 -3.62 5.98
N GLN A 167 4.44 -2.44 5.39
CA GLN A 167 5.65 -1.71 5.01
C GLN A 167 6.09 -0.79 6.14
N ILE A 168 7.38 -0.82 6.41
CA ILE A 168 8.00 0.01 7.43
C ILE A 168 8.21 1.40 6.83
N GLU A 169 7.48 2.40 7.31
CA GLU A 169 7.67 3.80 6.90
C GLU A 169 8.84 4.46 7.62
N TYR A 170 9.17 3.96 8.80
CA TYR A 170 10.31 4.38 9.63
C TYR A 170 10.93 3.11 10.21
N TYR A 171 12.19 3.13 10.63
CA TYR A 171 12.94 1.96 11.11
C TYR A 171 12.46 1.32 12.40
N GLN A 172 11.23 1.40 12.71
CA GLN A 172 10.64 0.60 13.77
C GLN A 172 10.44 -0.82 13.24
N GLY A 173 11.54 -1.57 13.06
CA GLY A 173 11.52 -2.93 12.54
C GLY A 173 10.32 -3.73 13.03
N ARG A 174 9.37 -3.97 12.14
CA ARG A 174 8.22 -4.81 12.34
C ARG A 174 8.41 -6.10 11.57
N MET A 175 7.65 -7.13 11.88
CA MET A 175 7.98 -8.49 11.46
C MET A 175 7.51 -8.87 10.04
N GLY A 176 7.00 -7.93 9.23
CA GLY A 176 6.55 -8.19 7.86
C GLY A 176 5.23 -8.94 7.78
N GLY A 177 4.32 -8.69 8.72
CA GLY A 177 2.96 -9.20 8.72
C GLY A 177 2.09 -8.51 7.65
N PHE A 178 0.80 -8.84 7.63
CA PHE A 178 -0.17 -8.13 6.79
C PHE A 178 -0.79 -6.96 7.54
N VAL A 179 -1.46 -6.07 6.81
CA VAL A 179 -2.08 -4.86 7.38
C VAL A 179 -3.56 -5.06 7.59
N THR A 180 -4.05 -4.68 8.79
CA THR A 180 -5.46 -4.41 9.05
C THR A 180 -5.69 -2.93 9.27
N ARG A 181 -6.86 -2.44 8.85
CA ARG A 181 -7.24 -1.03 8.86
C ARG A 181 -8.50 -0.78 9.69
N GLY A 182 -8.74 0.49 10.06
CA GLY A 182 -9.97 0.96 10.70
C GLY A 182 -10.00 0.85 12.22
N GLY A 183 -9.45 -0.19 12.79
CA GLY A 183 -9.65 -0.56 14.19
C GLY A 183 -10.88 -1.45 14.37
N HIS A 184 -11.37 -1.61 15.58
CA HIS A 184 -12.45 -2.54 15.90
C HIS A 184 -13.27 -2.09 17.12
N TYR A 185 -14.33 -2.81 17.42
CA TYR A 185 -15.28 -2.49 18.52
C TYR A 185 -14.67 -2.35 19.92
N LEU A 186 -13.43 -2.79 20.13
CA LEU A 186 -12.63 -2.59 21.36
C LEU A 186 -11.59 -1.47 21.23
N THR A 187 -11.50 -0.79 20.09
CA THR A 187 -10.57 0.32 19.91
C THR A 187 -11.13 1.58 20.56
N SER A 188 -10.36 2.24 21.41
CA SER A 188 -10.80 3.48 22.06
C SER A 188 -11.01 4.61 21.05
N GLU A 189 -12.00 5.48 21.30
CA GLU A 189 -12.32 6.61 20.43
C GLU A 189 -11.11 7.49 20.09
N LYS A 190 -10.21 7.71 21.06
CA LYS A 190 -8.97 8.50 20.87
C LYS A 190 -8.04 7.94 19.80
N ARG A 191 -8.05 6.63 19.60
CA ARG A 191 -7.22 5.92 18.62
C ARG A 191 -7.85 5.85 17.24
N ILE A 192 -9.18 5.94 17.13
CA ILE A 192 -9.90 5.87 15.85
C ILE A 192 -9.49 7.03 14.94
N ARG A 193 -9.03 6.67 13.76
CA ARG A 193 -8.64 7.60 12.68
C ARG A 193 -8.51 6.86 11.36
N SER A 194 -8.68 7.56 10.24
CA SER A 194 -8.57 7.00 8.88
C SER A 194 -7.18 6.41 8.60
N SER A 195 -6.12 6.95 9.22
CA SER A 195 -4.74 6.45 9.10
C SER A 195 -4.38 5.33 10.10
N LEU A 196 -5.36 4.80 10.88
CA LEU A 196 -5.09 3.71 11.81
C LEU A 196 -4.78 2.43 11.03
N ARG A 197 -3.60 1.91 11.24
CA ARG A 197 -3.10 0.65 10.66
C ARG A 197 -2.51 -0.23 11.75
N THR A 198 -2.68 -1.51 11.63
CA THR A 198 -2.13 -2.49 12.56
C THR A 198 -1.46 -3.60 11.77
N GLU A 199 -0.25 -3.96 12.18
CA GLU A 199 0.42 -5.14 11.66
C GLU A 199 -0.11 -6.38 12.35
N GLU A 200 -0.46 -7.38 11.57
CA GLU A 200 -0.94 -8.68 12.01
C GLU A 200 -0.02 -9.78 11.50
N PRO A 201 0.47 -10.68 12.36
CA PRO A 201 1.24 -11.82 11.91
C PRO A 201 0.37 -12.80 11.12
N PHE A 202 0.95 -13.50 10.14
CA PHE A 202 0.23 -14.56 9.40
C PHE A 202 -0.11 -15.77 10.27
N TYR A 203 0.76 -16.10 11.20
CA TYR A 203 0.62 -17.23 12.12
C TYR A 203 0.84 -16.79 13.55
N THR A 204 0.12 -17.44 14.46
CA THR A 204 0.29 -17.30 15.91
C THR A 204 0.49 -18.67 16.54
N GLY A 205 1.15 -18.71 17.68
CA GLY A 205 1.41 -19.97 18.39
C GLY A 205 2.74 -19.96 19.12
N SER A 206 3.17 -21.15 19.50
CA SER A 206 4.46 -21.37 20.14
C SER A 206 5.04 -22.71 19.71
N SER A 207 6.33 -22.89 19.94
CA SER A 207 7.01 -24.17 19.69
C SER A 207 6.40 -25.36 20.47
N LYS A 208 5.74 -25.11 21.62
CA LYS A 208 5.06 -26.14 22.41
C LYS A 208 3.67 -26.49 21.86
N ASN A 209 2.91 -25.47 21.37
CA ASN A 209 1.49 -25.64 20.99
C ASN A 209 1.27 -25.67 19.48
N GLY A 210 2.35 -25.63 18.70
CA GLY A 210 2.32 -25.49 17.25
C GLY A 210 1.91 -24.09 16.78
N PHE A 211 2.03 -23.86 15.47
CA PHE A 211 1.65 -22.61 14.83
C PHE A 211 0.34 -22.79 14.07
N LYS A 212 -0.55 -21.79 14.16
CA LYS A 212 -1.85 -21.77 13.48
C LYS A 212 -2.03 -20.44 12.77
N PRO A 213 -2.80 -20.38 11.68
CA PRO A 213 -3.19 -19.12 11.06
C PRO A 213 -3.78 -18.15 12.10
N ASN A 214 -3.39 -16.89 12.02
CA ASN A 214 -3.82 -15.85 12.95
C ASN A 214 -5.31 -15.57 12.76
N ARG A 215 -6.12 -15.84 13.76
CA ARG A 215 -7.54 -15.55 13.82
C ARG A 215 -7.84 -14.70 15.04
N LYS A 216 -8.57 -13.61 14.87
CA LYS A 216 -8.96 -12.73 15.98
C LYS A 216 -10.47 -12.41 15.91
N PRO A 217 -11.18 -12.42 17.04
CA PRO A 217 -12.59 -12.03 17.07
C PRO A 217 -12.83 -10.56 16.70
N THR A 218 -11.78 -9.78 16.58
CA THR A 218 -11.80 -8.36 16.19
C THR A 218 -11.44 -8.11 14.74
N MET A 219 -11.20 -9.15 13.93
CA MET A 219 -10.68 -9.07 12.59
C MET A 219 -11.63 -9.68 11.58
N GLY A 220 -11.97 -8.92 10.55
CA GLY A 220 -12.83 -9.30 9.43
C GLY A 220 -12.27 -8.70 8.12
N PHE A 221 -13.12 -8.51 7.10
CA PHE A 221 -12.70 -7.96 5.83
C PHE A 221 -13.84 -7.34 5.03
N ARG A 222 -13.45 -6.50 4.08
CA ARG A 222 -14.30 -5.88 3.06
C ARG A 222 -13.75 -6.21 1.68
N LEU A 223 -14.61 -6.24 0.67
CA LEU A 223 -14.23 -6.57 -0.69
C LEU A 223 -14.10 -5.33 -1.57
N VAL A 224 -13.23 -5.42 -2.56
CA VAL A 224 -13.21 -4.52 -3.72
C VAL A 224 -13.36 -5.32 -5.01
N ILE A 225 -13.83 -4.67 -6.08
CA ILE A 225 -13.82 -5.24 -7.42
C ILE A 225 -12.80 -4.48 -8.25
N SER A 226 -11.93 -5.23 -8.91
CA SER A 226 -10.80 -4.75 -9.70
C SER A 226 -10.84 -5.33 -11.10
N SER A 227 -10.15 -4.72 -12.04
CA SER A 227 -10.13 -5.10 -13.45
C SER A 227 -8.71 -5.36 -13.96
N ILE A 228 -8.16 -6.54 -13.70
CA ILE A 228 -6.84 -6.94 -14.28
C ILE A 228 -6.91 -8.27 -15.04
N ILE A 229 -8.07 -8.70 -15.44
CA ILE A 229 -8.14 -9.88 -16.32
C ILE A 229 -7.93 -9.40 -17.76
N TYR A 230 -6.75 -9.65 -18.30
CA TYR A 230 -6.48 -9.44 -19.72
C TYR A 230 -7.10 -10.60 -20.50
N ALA A 231 -8.29 -10.39 -21.06
CA ALA A 231 -8.93 -11.41 -21.88
C ALA A 231 -8.20 -11.62 -23.22
N ASP A 232 -7.52 -10.60 -23.73
CA ASP A 232 -6.80 -10.62 -25.01
C ASP A 232 -5.76 -9.48 -25.11
N ARG A 233 -4.93 -9.55 -26.19
CA ARG A 233 -3.91 -8.54 -26.47
C ARG A 233 -4.46 -7.13 -26.72
N ASN A 234 -5.65 -7.02 -27.31
CA ASN A 234 -6.26 -5.72 -27.63
C ASN A 234 -6.72 -5.01 -26.36
N THR A 235 -7.28 -5.75 -25.41
CA THR A 235 -7.63 -5.24 -24.08
C THR A 235 -6.39 -4.74 -23.34
N ALA A 236 -5.30 -5.51 -23.35
CA ALA A 236 -4.03 -5.10 -22.73
C ALA A 236 -3.48 -3.82 -23.38
N LYS A 237 -3.52 -3.72 -24.71
CA LYS A 237 -3.09 -2.52 -25.44
C LYS A 237 -3.97 -1.31 -25.11
N HIS A 238 -5.28 -1.47 -25.05
CA HIS A 238 -6.19 -0.40 -24.69
C HIS A 238 -5.95 0.14 -23.29
N LEU A 239 -5.77 -0.75 -22.30
CA LEU A 239 -5.49 -0.35 -20.93
C LEU A 239 -4.14 0.39 -20.81
N LYS A 240 -3.12 -0.07 -21.55
CA LYS A 240 -1.83 0.64 -21.61
C LYS A 240 -1.97 2.04 -22.22
N THR A 241 -2.74 2.17 -23.30
CA THR A 241 -3.01 3.47 -23.94
C THR A 241 -3.77 4.40 -23.00
N ALA A 242 -4.85 3.92 -22.39
CA ALA A 242 -5.65 4.70 -21.44
C ALA A 242 -4.82 5.13 -20.22
N TRP A 243 -3.93 4.26 -19.73
CA TRP A 243 -2.99 4.58 -18.66
C TRP A 243 -1.95 5.63 -19.09
N GLY A 244 -1.45 5.53 -20.32
CA GLY A 244 -0.54 6.52 -20.91
C GLY A 244 -1.19 7.91 -21.04
N GLU A 245 -2.44 7.97 -21.49
CA GLU A 245 -3.23 9.19 -21.60
C GLU A 245 -3.48 9.82 -20.22
N TYR A 246 -3.85 9.03 -19.23
CA TYR A 246 -4.02 9.47 -17.85
C TYR A 246 -2.72 10.06 -17.27
N ARG A 247 -1.58 9.38 -17.46
CA ARG A 247 -0.27 9.86 -16.98
C ARG A 247 0.22 11.11 -17.69
N SER A 248 -0.15 11.31 -18.94
CA SER A 248 0.26 12.47 -19.73
C SER A 248 -0.56 13.75 -19.45
N GLY A 249 -1.47 13.71 -18.49
CA GLY A 249 -2.30 14.84 -18.12
C GLY A 249 -3.38 15.22 -19.13
N LYS A 250 -3.60 14.39 -20.17
CA LYS A 250 -4.66 14.63 -21.17
C LYS A 250 -6.07 14.38 -20.63
N GLY A 251 -6.24 14.30 -19.33
CA GLY A 251 -7.53 13.92 -18.74
C GLY A 251 -7.88 14.45 -17.35
N ALA A 252 -7.16 15.35 -16.73
CA ALA A 252 -7.56 16.22 -15.60
C ALA A 252 -6.34 16.80 -14.87
N ASP A 253 -6.49 17.99 -14.32
CA ASP A 253 -5.57 18.54 -13.31
C ASP A 253 -5.61 17.66 -12.07
N MET A 254 -4.59 16.81 -11.92
CA MET A 254 -4.37 16.01 -10.70
C MET A 254 -3.00 16.33 -10.13
N PRO A 255 -2.88 16.54 -8.83
CA PRO A 255 -1.57 16.69 -8.20
C PRO A 255 -0.70 15.44 -8.43
N ALA A 256 0.58 15.66 -8.58
CA ALA A 256 1.56 14.64 -8.90
C ALA A 256 1.43 13.40 -7.99
N ALA A 257 1.26 12.23 -8.59
CA ALA A 257 1.16 10.98 -7.87
C ALA A 257 2.39 10.73 -7.00
N VAL A 258 2.17 10.46 -5.73
CA VAL A 258 3.21 9.94 -4.84
C VAL A 258 3.59 8.55 -5.34
N SER A 259 4.82 8.42 -5.85
CA SER A 259 5.31 7.14 -6.34
C SER A 259 5.59 6.19 -5.18
N VAL A 260 4.97 5.02 -5.23
CA VAL A 260 5.37 3.90 -4.38
C VAL A 260 6.61 3.30 -5.02
N SER A 261 7.73 3.30 -4.30
CA SER A 261 9.00 2.74 -4.79
C SER A 261 8.84 1.27 -5.18
N PRO A 262 9.18 0.87 -6.40
CA PRO A 262 9.33 -0.54 -6.71
C PRO A 262 10.57 -1.08 -5.99
N THR A 263 10.41 -2.23 -5.38
CA THR A 263 11.53 -3.02 -4.85
C THR A 263 12.56 -3.19 -5.97
N SER A 264 13.80 -2.80 -5.72
CA SER A 264 14.88 -2.88 -6.69
C SER A 264 15.09 -4.34 -7.12
N VAL A 265 14.58 -4.68 -8.29
CA VAL A 265 15.10 -5.82 -9.03
C VAL A 265 16.38 -5.34 -9.69
N GLN A 266 17.53 -5.72 -9.13
CA GLN A 266 18.81 -5.57 -9.82
C GLN A 266 18.75 -6.43 -11.08
N THR A 267 18.34 -5.82 -12.18
CA THR A 267 18.60 -6.38 -13.50
C THR A 267 19.81 -5.68 -14.05
N ASP A 268 20.96 -6.37 -14.02
CA ASP A 268 22.14 -6.07 -14.80
C ASP A 268 21.83 -6.21 -16.30
N VAL A 269 20.94 -5.40 -16.81
CA VAL A 269 20.67 -5.32 -18.24
C VAL A 269 21.45 -4.13 -18.78
N LYS A 270 22.61 -4.41 -19.31
CA LYS A 270 23.38 -3.49 -20.18
C LYS A 270 22.59 -3.22 -21.47
N ASN A 271 21.45 -2.51 -21.36
CA ASN A 271 20.54 -2.20 -22.48
C ASN A 271 21.14 -1.26 -23.53
N VAL A 272 22.38 -0.76 -23.34
CA VAL A 272 23.07 0.10 -24.30
C VAL A 272 23.34 -0.64 -25.62
N ASP A 273 23.53 -1.95 -25.58
CA ASP A 273 23.82 -2.74 -26.77
C ASP A 273 22.58 -3.07 -27.61
N ALA A 274 21.44 -3.33 -27.01
CA ALA A 274 20.22 -3.70 -27.72
C ALA A 274 19.73 -2.60 -28.67
N PHE A 275 19.77 -1.33 -28.27
CA PHE A 275 19.43 -0.19 -29.12
C PHE A 275 20.42 -0.04 -30.30
N LYS A 276 21.71 -0.24 -30.05
CA LYS A 276 22.73 -0.19 -31.09
C LYS A 276 22.55 -1.34 -32.09
N HIS A 277 22.21 -2.54 -31.60
CA HIS A 277 21.94 -3.69 -32.44
C HIS A 277 20.70 -3.51 -33.31
N LEU A 278 19.61 -3.01 -32.75
CA LEU A 278 18.39 -2.72 -33.50
C LEU A 278 18.63 -1.64 -34.58
N LYS A 279 19.37 -0.60 -34.24
CA LYS A 279 19.74 0.46 -35.21
C LYS A 279 20.62 -0.07 -36.33
N ARG A 280 21.60 -0.93 -36.01
CA ARG A 280 22.42 -1.61 -37.02
C ARG A 280 21.58 -2.53 -37.91
N LEU A 281 20.73 -3.37 -37.33
CA LEU A 281 19.85 -4.23 -38.06
C LEU A 281 18.95 -3.47 -39.05
N LYS A 282 18.42 -2.31 -38.63
CA LYS A 282 17.60 -1.43 -39.48
C LYS A 282 18.42 -0.86 -40.66
N VAL A 283 19.71 -0.53 -40.45
CA VAL A 283 20.61 -0.05 -41.49
C VAL A 283 20.93 -1.17 -42.47
N GLU A 284 21.25 -2.37 -41.99
CA GLU A 284 21.57 -3.52 -42.84
C GLU A 284 20.37 -3.98 -43.66
N LEU A 285 19.17 -4.07 -43.09
CA LEU A 285 17.94 -4.41 -43.78
C LEU A 285 17.63 -3.39 -44.88
N ARG A 286 17.89 -2.10 -44.70
CA ARG A 286 17.72 -1.07 -45.74
C ARG A 286 18.67 -1.24 -46.93
N LYS A 287 19.83 -1.82 -46.70
CA LYS A 287 20.79 -2.13 -47.77
C LYS A 287 20.42 -3.34 -48.61
N MET A 288 19.55 -4.23 -48.10
CA MET A 288 19.17 -5.47 -48.77
C MET A 288 18.05 -5.32 -49.81
N GLY A 289 17.55 -4.10 -50.05
CA GLY A 289 16.48 -3.80 -51.00
C GLY A 289 15.12 -3.54 -50.34
N SER A 290 14.01 -3.79 -51.03
CA SER A 290 12.68 -3.49 -50.47
C SER A 290 12.37 -4.37 -49.28
N ILE A 291 12.25 -3.74 -48.10
CA ILE A 291 11.85 -4.42 -46.86
C ILE A 291 10.33 -4.53 -46.87
N PRO A 292 9.76 -5.72 -46.65
CA PRO A 292 8.30 -5.88 -46.49
C PRO A 292 7.76 -4.94 -45.42
N GLU A 293 6.65 -4.28 -45.71
CA GLU A 293 6.05 -3.25 -44.83
C GLU A 293 5.75 -3.78 -43.42
N GLY A 294 5.37 -5.06 -43.32
CA GLY A 294 5.15 -5.74 -42.03
C GLY A 294 6.42 -5.80 -41.15
N ILE A 295 7.59 -5.98 -41.73
CA ILE A 295 8.87 -5.99 -41.00
C ILE A 295 9.21 -4.59 -40.51
N LEU A 296 8.95 -3.55 -41.30
CA LEU A 296 9.14 -2.17 -40.90
C LEU A 296 8.22 -1.75 -39.73
N GLN A 297 6.96 -2.25 -39.77
CA GLN A 297 6.02 -2.02 -38.67
C GLN A 297 6.46 -2.72 -37.38
N GLU A 298 6.89 -3.99 -37.45
CA GLU A 298 7.38 -4.71 -36.27
C GLU A 298 8.64 -4.08 -35.69
N MET A 299 9.55 -3.59 -36.52
CA MET A 299 10.72 -2.84 -36.08
C MET A 299 10.33 -1.51 -35.41
N GLY A 300 9.30 -0.82 -35.90
CA GLY A 300 8.76 0.37 -35.28
C GLY A 300 8.15 0.07 -33.89
N PHE A 301 7.46 -1.04 -33.73
CA PHE A 301 6.95 -1.49 -32.44
C PHE A 301 8.07 -1.85 -31.47
N LEU A 302 9.13 -2.51 -31.93
CA LEU A 302 10.30 -2.81 -31.11
C LEU A 302 11.01 -1.52 -30.64
N GLU A 303 11.20 -0.55 -31.52
CA GLU A 303 11.79 0.75 -31.15
C GLU A 303 10.95 1.48 -30.11
N ALA A 304 9.64 1.53 -30.28
CA ALA A 304 8.71 2.13 -29.33
C ALA A 304 8.75 1.41 -27.97
N SER A 305 8.66 0.06 -27.96
CA SER A 305 8.71 -0.73 -26.73
C SER A 305 10.05 -0.58 -25.98
N MET A 306 11.16 -0.50 -26.71
CA MET A 306 12.48 -0.24 -26.10
C MET A 306 12.57 1.18 -25.54
N GLY A 307 11.95 2.16 -26.22
CA GLY A 307 11.80 3.53 -25.72
C GLY A 307 11.05 3.58 -24.39
N ASP A 308 9.93 2.87 -24.32
CA ASP A 308 9.12 2.76 -23.11
C ASP A 308 9.89 2.10 -21.95
N ILE A 309 10.60 1.01 -22.22
CA ILE A 309 11.46 0.34 -21.23
C ILE A 309 12.52 1.30 -20.69
N LYS A 310 13.21 2.02 -21.58
CA LYS A 310 14.22 3.02 -21.18
C LYS A 310 13.63 4.13 -20.32
N PHE A 311 12.44 4.60 -20.67
CA PHE A 311 11.73 5.61 -19.88
C PHE A 311 11.36 5.08 -18.50
N ILE A 312 10.83 3.85 -18.40
CA ILE A 312 10.45 3.21 -17.12
C ILE A 312 11.68 3.03 -16.23
N LEU A 313 12.80 2.53 -16.80
CA LEU A 313 14.05 2.35 -16.06
C LEU A 313 14.59 3.68 -15.54
N ARG A 314 14.57 4.73 -16.35
CA ARG A 314 14.99 6.06 -15.93
C ARG A 314 14.10 6.61 -14.81
N GLN A 315 12.79 6.42 -14.90
CA GLN A 315 11.87 6.84 -13.85
C GLN A 315 12.13 6.08 -12.53
N ALA A 316 12.41 4.79 -12.62
CA ALA A 316 12.76 3.97 -11.47
C ALA A 316 14.08 4.43 -10.81
N ASP A 317 15.08 4.83 -11.62
CA ASP A 317 16.34 5.38 -11.13
C ASP A 317 16.13 6.73 -10.41
N GLU A 318 15.30 7.63 -10.98
CA GLU A 318 14.96 8.91 -10.35
C GLU A 318 14.21 8.72 -9.01
N ASP A 319 13.29 7.78 -8.95
CA ASP A 319 12.54 7.47 -7.73
C ASP A 319 13.42 6.77 -6.68
N SER A 320 14.34 5.92 -7.11
CA SER A 320 15.36 5.32 -6.24
C SER A 320 16.30 6.39 -5.68
N ALA A 321 16.76 7.32 -6.51
CA ALA A 321 17.60 8.44 -6.08
C ALA A 321 16.89 9.33 -5.05
N PHE A 322 15.60 9.64 -5.27
CA PHE A 322 14.78 10.36 -4.30
C PHE A 322 14.72 9.62 -2.95
N ALA A 323 14.41 8.31 -2.98
CA ALA A 323 14.30 7.50 -1.78
C ALA A 323 15.62 7.46 -0.99
N TRP A 324 16.75 7.22 -1.66
CA TRP A 324 18.05 7.18 -1.02
C TRP A 324 18.52 8.54 -0.52
N ALA A 325 18.22 9.63 -1.23
CA ALA A 325 18.49 11.00 -0.77
C ALA A 325 17.71 11.29 0.53
N LYS A 326 16.44 10.92 0.58
CA LYS A 326 15.59 11.06 1.78
C LYS A 326 16.16 10.26 2.95
N ILE A 327 16.50 8.98 2.75
CA ILE A 327 17.09 8.14 3.79
C ILE A 327 18.39 8.75 4.30
N ALA A 328 19.29 9.20 3.41
CA ALA A 328 20.53 9.83 3.78
C ALA A 328 20.29 11.09 4.64
N ALA A 329 19.39 11.98 4.24
CA ALA A 329 19.09 13.19 4.97
C ALA A 329 18.52 12.89 6.38
N GLU A 330 17.58 11.96 6.49
CA GLU A 330 16.98 11.54 7.78
C GLU A 330 18.03 10.91 8.71
N ARG A 331 18.91 10.07 8.18
CA ARG A 331 20.02 9.47 8.93
C ARG A 331 21.04 10.51 9.39
N GLY A 332 21.42 11.42 8.50
CA GLY A 332 22.31 12.53 8.84
C GLY A 332 21.73 13.40 9.96
N PHE A 333 20.46 13.74 9.90
CA PHE A 333 19.79 14.49 10.97
C PHE A 333 19.72 13.71 12.30
N PHE A 334 19.41 12.41 12.25
CA PHE A 334 19.43 11.55 13.44
C PHE A 334 20.82 11.53 14.08
N ILE A 335 21.88 11.26 13.29
CA ILE A 335 23.27 11.23 13.76
C ILE A 335 23.62 12.55 14.44
N PHE A 336 23.33 13.68 13.79
CA PHE A 336 23.57 15.01 14.33
C PHE A 336 22.88 15.23 15.67
N ARG A 337 21.61 14.88 15.77
CA ARG A 337 20.81 15.02 16.98
C ARG A 337 21.35 14.16 18.12
N GLU A 338 21.68 12.90 17.86
CA GLU A 338 22.17 11.97 18.87
C GLU A 338 23.61 12.32 19.30
N PHE A 339 24.46 12.71 18.35
CA PHE A 339 25.84 13.12 18.63
C PHE A 339 25.91 14.32 19.60
N ARG A 340 24.99 15.27 19.47
CA ARG A 340 24.91 16.44 20.36
C ARG A 340 24.62 16.07 21.83
N LYS A 341 24.14 14.88 22.14
CA LYS A 341 23.90 14.41 23.50
C LYS A 341 25.16 13.90 24.18
N LEU A 342 26.17 13.46 23.44
CA LEU A 342 27.40 12.87 23.97
C LEU A 342 28.19 13.82 24.94
N PRO A 343 28.40 15.09 24.62
CA PRO A 343 29.12 16.00 25.52
C PRO A 343 28.44 16.16 26.90
N THR A 344 27.12 16.28 26.89
CA THR A 344 26.33 16.41 28.13
C THR A 344 26.38 15.12 28.94
N LEU A 345 26.27 13.96 28.28
CA LEU A 345 26.35 12.68 28.94
C LEU A 345 27.74 12.39 29.50
N ASN A 346 28.81 12.75 28.77
CA ASN A 346 30.18 12.64 29.23
C ASN A 346 30.46 13.57 30.46
N LYS A 347 29.89 14.77 30.44
CA LYS A 347 29.99 15.68 31.59
C LYS A 347 29.28 15.12 32.82
N ALA A 348 28.08 14.60 32.67
CA ALA A 348 27.31 13.95 33.72
C ALA A 348 28.03 12.73 34.29
N LEU A 349 28.62 11.91 33.44
CA LEU A 349 29.41 10.74 33.84
C LEU A 349 30.63 11.15 34.69
N LYS A 350 31.42 12.11 34.23
CA LYS A 350 32.55 12.63 34.99
C LYS A 350 32.16 13.15 36.38
N ILE A 351 31.01 13.83 36.49
CA ILE A 351 30.50 14.31 37.78
C ILE A 351 30.11 13.14 38.68
N ALA A 352 29.41 12.12 38.16
CA ALA A 352 29.01 10.95 38.91
C ALA A 352 30.20 10.15 39.42
N GLU A 353 31.26 10.00 38.62
CA GLU A 353 32.51 9.33 38.98
C GLU A 353 33.26 10.10 40.09
N ARG A 354 33.37 11.44 39.96
CA ARG A 354 34.01 12.29 40.97
C ARG A 354 33.25 12.34 42.29
N SER A 355 31.95 12.13 42.27
CA SER A 355 31.07 12.16 43.45
C SER A 355 30.86 10.77 44.06
N GLU A 356 31.61 9.74 43.61
CA GLU A 356 31.55 8.34 44.05
C GLU A 356 30.15 7.71 43.93
N ARG A 357 29.31 8.22 43.06
CA ARG A 357 27.95 7.72 42.80
C ARG A 357 27.97 6.52 41.81
N THR A 358 28.55 5.41 42.28
CA THR A 358 28.83 4.22 41.47
C THR A 358 27.63 3.72 40.64
N LYS A 359 26.46 3.53 41.27
CA LYS A 359 25.23 3.09 40.57
C LYS A 359 24.79 4.05 39.46
N MET A 360 25.00 5.35 39.68
CA MET A 360 24.65 6.38 38.68
C MET A 360 25.67 6.40 37.54
N ALA A 361 26.95 6.24 37.85
CA ALA A 361 28.01 6.15 36.86
C ALA A 361 27.83 4.94 35.94
N GLU A 362 27.48 3.76 36.48
CA GLU A 362 27.18 2.56 35.71
C GLU A 362 25.98 2.77 34.74
N LYS A 363 24.88 3.35 35.22
CA LYS A 363 23.74 3.66 34.36
C LYS A 363 24.10 4.64 33.25
N LEU A 364 24.93 5.62 33.52
CA LEU A 364 25.37 6.60 32.53
C LEU A 364 26.33 5.98 31.50
N LYS A 365 27.22 5.05 31.93
CA LYS A 365 28.07 4.28 31.03
C LYS A 365 27.25 3.41 30.08
N LEU A 366 26.26 2.70 30.60
CA LEU A 366 25.37 1.88 29.77
C LEU A 366 24.63 2.72 28.74
N ARG A 367 24.04 3.84 29.17
CA ARG A 367 23.34 4.78 28.29
C ARG A 367 24.25 5.40 27.23
N LYS A 368 25.51 5.67 27.58
CA LYS A 368 26.52 6.15 26.63
C LYS A 368 26.83 5.09 25.56
N ALA A 369 27.06 3.84 25.98
CA ALA A 369 27.32 2.73 25.06
C ALA A 369 26.15 2.48 24.09
N GLU A 370 24.91 2.51 24.59
CA GLU A 370 23.70 2.41 23.75
C GLU A 370 23.62 3.55 22.74
N LEU A 371 23.93 4.78 23.16
CA LEU A 371 23.91 5.95 22.28
C LEU A 371 24.97 5.85 21.18
N GLU A 372 26.20 5.46 21.54
CA GLU A 372 27.31 5.26 20.61
C GLU A 372 26.99 4.15 19.60
N GLN A 373 26.43 3.02 20.05
CA GLN A 373 25.99 1.93 19.18
C GLN A 373 24.89 2.37 18.20
N ASN A 374 23.93 3.18 18.66
CA ASN A 374 22.87 3.70 17.79
C ASN A 374 23.42 4.67 16.74
N ILE A 375 24.39 5.52 17.11
CA ILE A 375 25.09 6.40 16.16
C ILE A 375 25.86 5.58 15.13
N GLU A 376 26.57 4.53 15.53
CA GLU A 376 27.34 3.66 14.63
C GLU A 376 26.44 2.94 13.61
N LYS A 377 25.31 2.37 14.07
CA LYS A 377 24.30 1.78 13.19
C LYS A 377 23.74 2.79 12.19
N ALA A 378 23.48 4.01 12.66
CA ALA A 378 22.98 5.06 11.79
C ALA A 378 24.05 5.53 10.77
N LEU A 379 25.32 5.60 11.15
CA LEU A 379 26.42 5.91 10.25
C LEU A 379 26.59 4.85 9.16
N THR A 380 26.47 3.57 9.50
CA THR A 380 26.47 2.47 8.52
C THR A 380 25.36 2.67 7.49
N SER A 381 24.11 2.85 7.96
CA SER A 381 22.96 3.07 7.07
C SER A 381 23.09 4.36 6.23
N TYR A 382 23.68 5.42 6.78
CA TYR A 382 23.99 6.66 6.07
C TYR A 382 25.00 6.41 4.93
N SER A 383 26.10 5.71 5.24
CA SER A 383 27.11 5.32 4.25
C SER A 383 26.53 4.43 3.15
N ASP A 384 25.69 3.46 3.51
CA ASP A 384 25.05 2.57 2.54
C ASP A 384 24.13 3.34 1.60
N SER A 385 23.44 4.37 2.08
CA SER A 385 22.59 5.22 1.23
C SER A 385 23.40 5.91 0.14
N PHE A 386 24.61 6.38 0.44
CA PHE A 386 25.51 6.96 -0.58
C PHE A 386 26.11 5.92 -1.53
N ARG A 387 26.39 4.71 -1.05
CA ARG A 387 26.83 3.62 -1.93
C ARG A 387 25.75 3.27 -2.94
N GLN A 388 24.47 3.23 -2.52
CA GLN A 388 23.35 2.98 -3.41
C GLN A 388 23.16 4.13 -4.40
N LEU A 389 23.24 5.38 -3.95
CA LEU A 389 23.21 6.55 -4.85
C LEU A 389 24.32 6.49 -5.91
N ALA A 390 25.53 6.04 -5.55
CA ALA A 390 26.63 5.92 -6.48
C ALA A 390 26.42 4.88 -7.60
N THR A 391 25.42 4.00 -7.48
CA THR A 391 25.05 3.04 -8.53
C THR A 391 24.05 3.60 -9.55
N ILE A 392 23.47 4.77 -9.28
CA ILE A 392 22.44 5.40 -10.09
C ILE A 392 23.09 6.39 -11.07
N ALA A 393 22.50 6.55 -12.25
CA ALA A 393 22.97 7.50 -13.24
C ALA A 393 22.98 8.95 -12.71
N PRO A 394 24.02 9.77 -12.95
CA PRO A 394 24.14 11.11 -12.39
C PRO A 394 22.95 12.04 -12.66
N ASP A 395 22.37 11.99 -13.86
CA ASP A 395 21.19 12.79 -14.23
C ASP A 395 19.91 12.35 -13.49
N ALA A 396 19.79 11.08 -13.16
CA ALA A 396 18.69 10.57 -12.34
C ALA A 396 18.88 10.95 -10.86
N ILE A 397 20.13 10.97 -10.37
CA ILE A 397 20.44 11.45 -9.02
C ILE A 397 20.02 12.93 -8.87
N GLU A 398 20.43 13.79 -9.81
CA GLU A 398 20.09 15.22 -9.78
C GLU A 398 18.57 15.42 -9.68
N LYS A 399 17.81 14.74 -10.54
CA LYS A 399 16.34 14.81 -10.52
C LYS A 399 15.72 14.24 -9.26
N GLY A 400 16.26 13.14 -8.72
CA GLY A 400 15.85 12.56 -7.46
C GLY A 400 16.05 13.53 -6.30
N PHE A 401 17.18 14.21 -6.24
CA PHE A 401 17.44 15.28 -5.26
C PHE A 401 16.49 16.46 -5.44
N GLN A 402 16.20 16.89 -6.67
CA GLN A 402 15.25 17.97 -6.91
C GLN A 402 13.83 17.57 -6.45
N LYS A 403 13.40 16.33 -6.70
CA LYS A 403 12.14 15.81 -6.16
C LYS A 403 12.12 15.86 -4.63
N TYR A 404 13.25 15.53 -3.98
CA TYR A 404 13.34 15.59 -2.51
C TYR A 404 13.29 17.03 -1.98
N ILE A 405 13.94 17.98 -2.62
CA ILE A 405 13.87 19.40 -2.26
C ILE A 405 12.43 19.91 -2.38
N ASN A 406 11.76 19.60 -3.49
CA ASN A 406 10.35 19.97 -3.69
C ASN A 406 9.38 19.31 -2.70
N PHE A 407 9.75 18.17 -2.16
CA PHE A 407 8.99 17.50 -1.08
C PHE A 407 9.15 18.19 0.27
N LEU A 408 10.28 18.86 0.52
CA LEU A 408 10.57 19.57 1.77
C LEU A 408 10.02 21.00 1.82
N LEU A 409 9.79 21.63 0.67
CA LEU A 409 9.22 22.97 0.53
C LEU A 409 7.69 22.92 0.53
#